data_e30374621e2b24f2dd91791455ce61c2
#
_entry.id   e30374621e2b24f2dd91791455ce61c2
#
_cell.length_a   1.000
_cell.length_b   1.000
_cell.length_c   1.000
_cell.angle_alpha   90.00
_cell.angle_beta   90.00
_cell.angle_gamma   90.00
#
_symmetry.space_group_name_H-M   'P 1'
#
loop_
_entity.id
_entity.type
_entity.pdbx_description
1 polymer ?
#
loop_
_entity_poly.entity_id
_entity_poly.type
_entity_poly.pdbx_seq_one_letter_code
_entity_poly.pdbx_strand_id
1 'polypeptide(L)'
;MVRKTSLTFFILIFSSIAFAQSGRIKPVETPTPTPRPRPRIIFYPVETEVSITKPTPTPLKVEKIEVEDEVITVNSTLVPIPVTVFDSTGRAVTNLKLEDFQLAIDGKAAEISDVFRSESPVRLAMLFDNSSSVSIAREFEKKAAIKFFRRVIRPEKDLAALYSVATSSRLEQPLTKNPDLLIQAIEYFPEPSGATALLDGIIKASDYLKDVEGRRVIVIVSDGDDTISDATFEETVRAVQKANCQVYIVKTTDFENFKRTGQRSGNANIRQLSAERRMQELAMQTGGAVYSPIDEKELDRSFNQISAELSQTYILNY
;
A
#
# COMPACT_ATOMS: atom_id res chain seq x y z
N MET A 1 -56.67 -55.82 6.82
CA MET A 1 -57.54 -54.87 6.20
C MET A 1 -57.16 -53.48 6.67
N VAL A 2 -56.28 -52.81 5.93
CA VAL A 2 -55.69 -51.54 6.30
C VAL A 2 -56.07 -50.51 5.25
N ARG A 3 -56.87 -49.54 5.63
CA ARG A 3 -57.31 -48.42 4.76
C ARG A 3 -56.17 -47.39 4.62
N LYS A 4 -55.76 -47.19 3.37
CA LYS A 4 -54.92 -46.06 2.96
C LYS A 4 -55.80 -44.81 2.79
N THR A 5 -55.59 -43.78 3.59
CA THR A 5 -56.14 -42.45 3.35
C THR A 5 -55.10 -41.63 2.60
N SER A 6 -55.43 -41.26 1.36
CA SER A 6 -54.67 -40.34 0.52
C SER A 6 -55.01 -38.91 0.90
N LEU A 7 -54.00 -38.12 1.29
CA LEU A 7 -54.15 -36.70 1.58
C LEU A 7 -53.62 -35.91 0.37
N THR A 8 -54.54 -35.32 -0.39
CA THR A 8 -54.28 -34.50 -1.55
C THR A 8 -54.04 -33.06 -1.09
N PHE A 9 -52.79 -32.57 -1.27
CA PHE A 9 -52.45 -31.20 -0.96
C PHE A 9 -52.72 -30.32 -2.20
N PHE A 10 -53.60 -29.35 -2.04
CA PHE A 10 -53.94 -28.34 -3.06
C PHE A 10 -52.97 -27.16 -2.87
N ILE A 11 -52.05 -26.91 -3.81
CA ILE A 11 -51.19 -25.72 -3.84
C ILE A 11 -51.92 -24.64 -4.62
N LEU A 12 -52.37 -23.60 -3.92
CA LEU A 12 -52.89 -22.37 -4.50
C LEU A 12 -51.72 -21.45 -4.86
N ILE A 13 -51.44 -21.32 -6.17
CA ILE A 13 -50.49 -20.34 -6.68
C ILE A 13 -51.17 -19.00 -6.82
N PHE A 14 -50.83 -18.03 -5.95
CA PHE A 14 -51.24 -16.64 -6.10
C PHE A 14 -50.25 -15.95 -7.06
N SER A 15 -50.71 -15.69 -8.27
CA SER A 15 -49.99 -14.87 -9.25
C SER A 15 -50.25 -13.38 -8.96
N SER A 16 -49.28 -12.70 -8.34
CA SER A 16 -49.33 -11.26 -8.17
C SER A 16 -48.76 -10.58 -9.43
N ILE A 17 -49.62 -10.01 -10.24
CA ILE A 17 -49.24 -9.16 -11.37
C ILE A 17 -48.84 -7.80 -10.79
N ALA A 18 -47.52 -7.52 -10.73
CA ALA A 18 -47.00 -6.20 -10.43
C ALA A 18 -47.01 -5.35 -11.71
N PHE A 19 -47.85 -4.34 -11.76
CA PHE A 19 -47.73 -3.28 -12.76
C PHE A 19 -46.53 -2.41 -12.47
N ALA A 20 -45.46 -2.57 -13.23
CA ALA A 20 -44.33 -1.64 -13.23
C ALA A 20 -44.74 -0.39 -14.02
N GLN A 21 -45.03 0.71 -13.32
CA GLN A 21 -45.10 2.02 -13.96
C GLN A 21 -43.66 2.49 -14.28
N SER A 22 -43.34 2.46 -15.56
CA SER A 22 -42.13 3.06 -16.11
C SER A 22 -42.23 4.59 -16.08
N GLY A 23 -41.84 5.21 -14.99
CA GLY A 23 -41.62 6.65 -14.96
C GLY A 23 -40.34 7.01 -15.72
N ARG A 24 -40.46 7.52 -16.95
CA ARG A 24 -39.37 8.11 -17.69
C ARG A 24 -38.86 9.34 -16.94
N ILE A 25 -37.77 9.20 -16.23
CA ILE A 25 -36.97 10.33 -15.70
C ILE A 25 -36.31 10.97 -16.91
N LYS A 26 -36.67 12.21 -17.22
CA LYS A 26 -35.93 13.03 -18.22
C LYS A 26 -34.52 13.24 -17.71
N PRO A 27 -33.47 13.09 -18.58
CA PRO A 27 -32.12 13.42 -18.19
C PRO A 27 -32.03 14.90 -17.82
N VAL A 28 -31.53 15.19 -16.63
CA VAL A 28 -31.12 16.54 -16.25
C VAL A 28 -29.91 16.89 -17.08
N GLU A 29 -30.02 17.90 -17.92
CA GLU A 29 -28.88 18.43 -18.68
C GLU A 29 -27.84 18.97 -17.67
N THR A 30 -26.70 18.31 -17.59
CA THR A 30 -25.55 18.79 -16.85
C THR A 30 -24.97 20.00 -17.61
N PRO A 31 -24.83 21.16 -16.96
CA PRO A 31 -24.23 22.32 -17.62
C PRO A 31 -22.79 22.00 -18.03
N THR A 32 -22.48 22.16 -19.29
CA THR A 32 -21.14 22.05 -19.86
C THR A 32 -20.23 23.03 -19.14
N PRO A 33 -19.07 22.58 -18.57
CA PRO A 33 -18.17 23.49 -17.88
C PRO A 33 -17.59 24.47 -18.90
N THR A 34 -17.80 25.77 -18.67
CA THR A 34 -17.21 26.86 -19.45
C THR A 34 -15.69 26.77 -19.35
N PRO A 35 -14.94 26.77 -20.47
CA PRO A 35 -13.49 26.75 -20.45
C PRO A 35 -12.96 28.01 -19.74
N ARG A 36 -12.12 27.81 -18.72
CA ARG A 36 -11.42 28.94 -18.08
C ARG A 36 -10.48 29.57 -19.10
N PRO A 37 -10.47 30.89 -19.25
CA PRO A 37 -9.52 31.57 -20.13
C PRO A 37 -8.09 31.31 -19.65
N ARG A 38 -7.23 30.85 -20.54
CA ARG A 38 -5.80 30.71 -20.29
C ARG A 38 -5.17 32.08 -20.09
N PRO A 39 -4.27 32.26 -19.12
CA PRO A 39 -3.56 33.52 -18.96
C PRO A 39 -2.78 33.85 -20.23
N ARG A 40 -3.02 35.02 -20.79
CA ARG A 40 -2.33 35.54 -21.96
C ARG A 40 -0.99 36.09 -21.48
N ILE A 41 0.11 35.48 -21.87
CA ILE A 41 1.45 36.03 -21.66
C ILE A 41 1.59 37.21 -22.64
N ILE A 42 1.64 38.42 -22.09
CA ILE A 42 1.91 39.64 -22.90
C ILE A 42 3.41 39.84 -22.85
N PHE A 43 4.05 39.68 -24.03
CA PHE A 43 5.42 40.09 -24.19
C PHE A 43 5.42 41.61 -24.48
N TYR A 44 6.07 42.38 -23.64
CA TYR A 44 6.41 43.77 -23.92
C TYR A 44 7.74 43.75 -24.67
N PRO A 45 7.82 44.31 -25.90
CA PRO A 45 9.09 44.54 -26.55
C PRO A 45 9.82 45.67 -25.84
N VAL A 46 11.02 45.39 -25.37
CA VAL A 46 11.94 46.42 -24.87
C VAL A 46 12.56 47.04 -26.12
N GLU A 47 12.13 48.22 -26.49
CA GLU A 47 12.80 49.04 -27.51
C GLU A 47 14.11 49.55 -26.92
N THR A 48 15.22 48.98 -27.32
CA THR A 48 16.52 49.54 -27.05
C THR A 48 16.96 50.30 -28.33
N GLU A 49 16.90 51.61 -28.25
CA GLU A 49 17.49 52.48 -29.33
C GLU A 49 19.01 52.23 -29.36
N VAL A 50 19.48 51.57 -30.42
CA VAL A 50 20.91 51.44 -30.69
C VAL A 50 21.29 52.54 -31.69
N SER A 51 21.98 53.57 -31.19
CA SER A 51 22.60 54.63 -32.00
C SER A 51 23.73 54.04 -32.84
N ILE A 52 23.55 54.03 -34.18
CA ILE A 52 24.53 53.54 -35.12
C ILE A 52 25.53 54.66 -35.44
N THR A 53 26.70 54.66 -34.81
CA THR A 53 27.87 55.37 -35.27
C THR A 53 28.75 54.46 -36.15
N LYS A 54 29.00 54.84 -37.41
CA LYS A 54 29.87 54.11 -38.35
C LYS A 54 31.31 54.08 -37.82
N PRO A 55 31.95 52.90 -37.67
CA PRO A 55 33.39 52.84 -37.43
C PRO A 55 34.20 52.80 -38.75
N THR A 56 35.30 53.51 -38.75
CA THR A 56 36.44 53.50 -39.71
C THR A 56 37.15 52.13 -39.65
N PRO A 57 37.59 51.56 -40.78
CA PRO A 57 38.24 50.25 -40.79
C PRO A 57 39.65 50.32 -40.23
N THR A 58 39.91 49.61 -39.15
CA THR A 58 41.25 49.30 -38.63
C THR A 58 41.58 47.84 -38.94
N PRO A 59 42.83 47.48 -39.29
CA PRO A 59 43.17 46.15 -39.79
C PRO A 59 43.05 45.08 -38.73
N LEU A 60 42.43 43.97 -39.15
CA LEU A 60 42.13 42.80 -38.36
C LEU A 60 43.40 42.10 -37.89
N LYS A 61 43.61 42.14 -36.57
CA LYS A 61 44.43 41.15 -35.87
C LYS A 61 43.57 39.91 -35.67
N VAL A 62 43.94 38.80 -36.29
CA VAL A 62 43.28 37.51 -36.10
C VAL A 62 43.62 37.03 -34.67
N GLU A 63 42.72 37.26 -33.73
CA GLU A 63 42.69 36.57 -32.48
C GLU A 63 42.05 35.20 -32.69
N LYS A 64 42.79 34.18 -32.27
CA LYS A 64 42.32 32.79 -32.19
C LYS A 64 41.15 32.74 -31.19
N ILE A 65 39.93 32.56 -31.69
CA ILE A 65 38.80 32.31 -30.86
C ILE A 65 38.99 30.88 -30.31
N GLU A 66 39.40 30.76 -29.06
CA GLU A 66 39.23 29.52 -28.30
C GLU A 66 37.73 29.38 -28.09
N VAL A 67 37.13 28.43 -28.78
CA VAL A 67 35.76 27.97 -28.51
C VAL A 67 35.85 27.22 -27.17
N GLU A 68 35.44 27.86 -26.08
CA GLU A 68 35.15 27.13 -24.85
C GLU A 68 34.00 26.18 -25.20
N ASP A 69 34.30 24.87 -25.23
CA ASP A 69 33.31 23.85 -25.24
C ASP A 69 32.50 24.00 -23.91
N GLU A 70 31.35 24.66 -23.98
CA GLU A 70 30.37 24.61 -22.92
C GLU A 70 29.95 23.15 -22.76
N VAL A 71 30.53 22.48 -21.78
CA VAL A 71 30.09 21.17 -21.34
C VAL A 71 28.71 21.33 -20.74
N ILE A 72 27.66 21.10 -21.53
CA ILE A 72 26.29 21.03 -21.07
C ILE A 72 26.20 19.78 -20.17
N THR A 73 26.31 19.97 -18.88
CA THR A 73 26.09 18.91 -17.91
C THR A 73 24.59 18.67 -17.79
N VAL A 74 24.08 17.68 -18.51
CA VAL A 74 22.70 17.23 -18.34
C VAL A 74 22.63 16.38 -17.08
N ASN A 75 22.15 16.94 -15.99
CA ASN A 75 21.83 16.18 -14.80
C ASN A 75 20.53 15.40 -15.05
N SER A 76 20.65 14.17 -15.47
CA SER A 76 19.53 13.21 -15.53
C SER A 76 19.29 12.67 -14.12
N THR A 77 18.11 12.94 -13.57
CA THR A 77 17.70 12.34 -12.28
C THR A 77 17.05 11.00 -12.58
N LEU A 78 17.75 9.91 -12.29
CA LEU A 78 17.18 8.57 -12.40
C LEU A 78 16.06 8.39 -11.39
N VAL A 79 14.93 7.87 -11.83
CA VAL A 79 13.78 7.56 -10.97
C VAL A 79 13.82 6.07 -10.62
N PRO A 80 14.05 5.71 -9.34
CA PRO A 80 14.09 4.32 -8.91
C PRO A 80 12.67 3.76 -8.74
N ILE A 81 12.36 2.68 -9.44
CA ILE A 81 11.09 1.95 -9.32
C ILE A 81 11.36 0.62 -8.61
N PRO A 82 10.85 0.41 -7.38
CA PRO A 82 10.95 -0.89 -6.73
C PRO A 82 9.96 -1.89 -7.35
N VAL A 83 10.47 -3.06 -7.74
CA VAL A 83 9.68 -4.13 -8.36
C VAL A 83 9.99 -5.46 -7.69
N THR A 84 8.95 -6.22 -7.32
CA THR A 84 9.08 -7.60 -6.88
C THR A 84 8.32 -8.51 -7.83
N VAL A 85 8.97 -9.59 -8.27
CA VAL A 85 8.40 -10.54 -9.22
C VAL A 85 8.18 -11.89 -8.53
N PHE A 86 7.00 -12.47 -8.71
CA PHE A 86 6.64 -13.76 -8.16
C PHE A 86 6.35 -14.76 -9.28
N ASP A 87 6.69 -16.02 -9.03
CA ASP A 87 6.23 -17.13 -9.86
C ASP A 87 4.75 -17.47 -9.57
N SER A 88 4.17 -18.37 -10.37
CA SER A 88 2.78 -18.82 -10.20
C SER A 88 2.50 -19.50 -8.84
N THR A 89 3.55 -19.87 -8.10
CA THR A 89 3.43 -20.45 -6.74
C THR A 89 3.59 -19.43 -5.63
N GLY A 90 3.79 -18.15 -5.97
CA GLY A 90 3.99 -17.06 -5.01
C GLY A 90 5.39 -16.99 -4.41
N ARG A 91 6.40 -17.60 -5.06
CA ARG A 91 7.80 -17.45 -4.67
C ARG A 91 8.44 -16.33 -5.47
N ALA A 92 9.24 -15.50 -4.80
CA ALA A 92 9.95 -14.43 -5.47
C ALA A 92 10.98 -14.96 -6.47
N VAL A 93 10.98 -14.39 -7.67
CA VAL A 93 11.95 -14.67 -8.73
C VAL A 93 13.14 -13.73 -8.56
N THR A 94 14.35 -14.29 -8.42
CA THR A 94 15.53 -13.51 -7.98
C THR A 94 16.66 -13.47 -9.00
N ASN A 95 16.48 -14.08 -10.14
CA ASN A 95 17.51 -14.23 -11.18
C ASN A 95 17.21 -13.47 -12.48
N LEU A 96 16.30 -12.48 -12.41
CA LEU A 96 15.94 -11.65 -13.55
C LEU A 96 17.04 -10.62 -13.86
N LYS A 97 17.18 -10.31 -15.15
CA LYS A 97 18.11 -9.34 -15.70
C LYS A 97 17.35 -8.21 -16.39
N LEU A 98 18.07 -7.17 -16.82
CA LEU A 98 17.49 -6.02 -17.51
C LEU A 98 16.61 -6.42 -18.70
N GLU A 99 17.03 -7.39 -19.46
CA GLU A 99 16.33 -7.94 -20.65
C GLU A 99 14.96 -8.58 -20.34
N ASP A 100 14.72 -8.94 -19.07
CA ASP A 100 13.46 -9.55 -18.62
C ASP A 100 12.39 -8.51 -18.25
N PHE A 101 12.73 -7.22 -18.28
CA PHE A 101 11.83 -6.15 -17.89
C PHE A 101 11.45 -5.26 -19.07
N GLN A 102 10.21 -4.81 -19.08
CA GLN A 102 9.69 -3.78 -19.99
C GLN A 102 8.94 -2.74 -19.17
N LEU A 103 9.26 -1.46 -19.38
CA LEU A 103 8.59 -0.35 -18.73
C LEU A 103 7.72 0.38 -19.74
N ALA A 104 6.48 0.67 -19.37
CA ALA A 104 5.59 1.54 -20.11
C ALA A 104 5.04 2.62 -19.18
N ILE A 105 5.12 3.89 -19.59
CA ILE A 105 4.58 5.03 -18.85
C ILE A 105 3.50 5.66 -19.75
N ASP A 106 2.27 5.75 -19.23
CA ASP A 106 1.11 6.25 -20.01
C ASP A 106 0.93 5.52 -21.36
N GLY A 107 1.22 4.21 -21.37
CA GLY A 107 1.13 3.36 -22.57
C GLY A 107 2.27 3.52 -23.58
N LYS A 108 3.28 4.32 -23.28
CA LYS A 108 4.48 4.48 -24.10
C LYS A 108 5.65 3.71 -23.49
N ALA A 109 6.40 3.01 -24.34
CA ALA A 109 7.60 2.32 -23.88
C ALA A 109 8.62 3.35 -23.36
N ALA A 110 9.18 3.09 -22.19
CA ALA A 110 10.25 3.85 -21.58
C ALA A 110 11.50 2.97 -21.43
N GLU A 111 12.66 3.56 -21.63
CA GLU A 111 13.93 2.87 -21.53
C GLU A 111 14.31 2.70 -20.05
N ILE A 112 14.69 1.47 -19.66
CA ILE A 112 15.24 1.17 -18.34
C ILE A 112 16.75 1.29 -18.45
N SER A 113 17.34 2.20 -17.69
CA SER A 113 18.78 2.46 -17.72
C SER A 113 19.57 1.36 -17.01
N ASP A 114 19.03 0.84 -15.91
CA ASP A 114 19.70 -0.19 -15.09
C ASP A 114 18.71 -0.96 -14.21
N VAL A 115 19.09 -2.19 -13.87
CA VAL A 115 18.32 -3.09 -12.98
C VAL A 115 19.28 -3.72 -11.98
N PHE A 116 19.03 -3.52 -10.71
CA PHE A 116 19.79 -4.17 -9.65
C PHE A 116 18.91 -4.65 -8.50
N ARG A 117 19.40 -5.60 -7.73
CA ARG A 117 18.70 -6.06 -6.53
C ARG A 117 18.91 -5.07 -5.40
N SER A 118 17.79 -4.66 -4.79
CA SER A 118 17.85 -3.78 -3.62
C SER A 118 18.46 -4.51 -2.43
N GLU A 119 19.49 -3.92 -1.87
CA GLU A 119 20.06 -4.34 -0.59
C GLU A 119 19.72 -3.39 0.55
N SER A 120 18.77 -2.48 0.32
CA SER A 120 18.38 -1.49 1.32
C SER A 120 17.95 -2.16 2.62
N PRO A 121 18.43 -1.65 3.77
CA PRO A 121 17.98 -2.14 5.06
C PRO A 121 16.48 -1.88 5.25
N VAL A 122 15.77 -2.87 5.80
CA VAL A 122 14.35 -2.74 6.13
C VAL A 122 14.18 -2.17 7.53
N ARG A 123 13.26 -1.22 7.66
CA ARG A 123 12.81 -0.61 8.92
C ARG A 123 11.33 -0.92 9.08
N LEU A 124 11.02 -1.94 9.85
CA LEU A 124 9.69 -2.50 9.96
C LEU A 124 9.03 -2.10 11.27
N ALA A 125 7.79 -1.63 11.21
CA ALA A 125 6.90 -1.55 12.37
C ALA A 125 5.76 -2.54 12.17
N MET A 126 5.63 -3.53 13.06
CA MET A 126 4.46 -4.41 13.08
C MET A 126 3.42 -3.81 14.02
N LEU A 127 2.21 -3.59 13.52
CA LEU A 127 1.04 -3.26 14.30
C LEU A 127 0.22 -4.54 14.48
N PHE A 128 0.12 -4.97 15.72
CA PHE A 128 -0.58 -6.18 16.10
C PHE A 128 -1.86 -5.79 16.83
N ASP A 129 -3.00 -6.16 16.27
CA ASP A 129 -4.29 -5.89 16.89
C ASP A 129 -4.45 -6.69 18.17
N ASN A 130 -4.77 -5.99 19.24
CA ASN A 130 -5.00 -6.53 20.57
C ASN A 130 -6.39 -6.14 21.11
N SER A 131 -7.32 -5.82 20.21
CA SER A 131 -8.71 -5.50 20.54
C SER A 131 -9.54 -6.75 20.83
N SER A 132 -10.74 -6.56 21.36
CA SER A 132 -11.63 -7.68 21.70
C SER A 132 -12.06 -8.51 20.50
N SER A 133 -12.08 -7.94 19.29
CA SER A 133 -12.55 -8.60 18.07
C SER A 133 -11.66 -9.76 17.63
N VAL A 134 -10.34 -9.65 17.84
CA VAL A 134 -9.36 -10.65 17.37
C VAL A 134 -9.12 -11.83 18.34
N SER A 135 -9.89 -11.95 19.39
CA SER A 135 -9.67 -12.97 20.44
C SER A 135 -9.65 -14.42 19.90
N ILE A 136 -10.42 -14.73 18.86
CA ILE A 136 -10.46 -16.06 18.22
C ILE A 136 -9.19 -16.34 17.42
N ALA A 137 -8.64 -15.33 16.76
CA ALA A 137 -7.45 -15.44 15.93
C ALA A 137 -6.14 -15.31 16.72
N ARG A 138 -6.19 -14.81 17.95
CA ARG A 138 -5.07 -14.41 18.79
C ARG A 138 -3.86 -15.34 18.77
N GLU A 139 -4.07 -16.60 19.20
CA GLU A 139 -2.97 -17.57 19.31
C GLU A 139 -2.38 -17.93 17.94
N PHE A 140 -3.20 -17.91 16.93
CA PHE A 140 -2.81 -18.11 15.55
C PHE A 140 -1.93 -16.95 15.06
N GLU A 141 -2.37 -15.70 15.27
CA GLU A 141 -1.66 -14.49 14.90
C GLU A 141 -0.32 -14.36 15.62
N LYS A 142 -0.26 -14.65 16.93
CA LYS A 142 0.98 -14.67 17.72
C LYS A 142 2.00 -15.64 17.12
N LYS A 143 1.60 -16.89 16.88
CA LYS A 143 2.48 -17.90 16.28
C LYS A 143 3.01 -17.48 14.91
N ALA A 144 2.15 -16.87 14.12
CA ALA A 144 2.51 -16.42 12.78
C ALA A 144 3.45 -15.21 12.81
N ALA A 145 3.20 -14.23 13.69
CA ALA A 145 4.10 -13.10 13.89
C ALA A 145 5.49 -13.52 14.39
N ILE A 146 5.55 -14.52 15.29
CA ILE A 146 6.83 -15.10 15.74
C ILE A 146 7.61 -15.71 14.56
N LYS A 147 6.93 -16.51 13.72
CA LYS A 147 7.56 -17.09 12.51
C LYS A 147 8.03 -16.01 11.55
N PHE A 148 7.20 -14.99 11.37
CA PHE A 148 7.51 -13.85 10.51
C PHE A 148 8.77 -13.12 10.96
N PHE A 149 8.88 -12.73 12.23
CA PHE A 149 10.06 -12.05 12.74
C PHE A 149 11.34 -12.85 12.57
N ARG A 150 11.31 -14.14 12.87
CA ARG A 150 12.47 -15.02 12.67
C ARG A 150 12.91 -15.13 11.23
N ARG A 151 12.01 -14.94 10.28
CA ARG A 151 12.27 -15.12 8.84
C ARG A 151 12.62 -13.81 8.13
N VAL A 152 11.95 -12.72 8.49
CA VAL A 152 12.06 -11.44 7.77
C VAL A 152 13.26 -10.65 8.21
N ILE A 153 13.56 -10.64 9.52
CA ILE A 153 14.62 -9.79 10.05
C ILE A 153 15.98 -10.41 9.74
N ARG A 154 16.76 -9.68 8.95
CA ARG A 154 18.20 -9.96 8.74
C ARG A 154 18.97 -9.19 9.81
N PRO A 155 19.54 -9.86 10.84
CA PRO A 155 20.08 -9.16 12.02
C PRO A 155 21.20 -8.17 11.70
N GLU A 156 21.90 -8.36 10.58
CA GLU A 156 23.01 -7.49 10.17
C GLU A 156 22.53 -6.20 9.48
N LYS A 157 21.31 -6.17 8.96
CA LYS A 157 20.81 -5.07 8.12
C LYS A 157 19.50 -4.47 8.61
N ASP A 158 18.59 -5.29 9.11
CA ASP A 158 17.20 -4.90 9.35
C ASP A 158 16.91 -4.56 10.80
N LEU A 159 15.94 -3.69 11.01
CA LEU A 159 15.39 -3.39 12.34
C LEU A 159 13.87 -3.55 12.30
N ALA A 160 13.29 -4.09 13.36
CA ALA A 160 11.85 -4.15 13.52
C ALA A 160 11.42 -3.64 14.90
N ALA A 161 10.25 -3.03 14.93
CA ALA A 161 9.53 -2.59 16.11
C ALA A 161 8.18 -3.28 16.18
N LEU A 162 7.62 -3.37 17.37
CA LEU A 162 6.32 -3.97 17.62
C LEU A 162 5.41 -3.00 18.36
N TYR A 163 4.21 -2.82 17.83
CA TYR A 163 3.12 -2.07 18.44
C TYR A 163 1.95 -3.00 18.77
N SER A 164 1.34 -2.81 19.94
CA SER A 164 -0.01 -3.30 20.20
C SER A 164 -1.01 -2.20 19.87
N VAL A 165 -2.12 -2.59 19.22
CA VAL A 165 -3.22 -1.69 18.87
C VAL A 165 -4.49 -2.19 19.56
N ALA A 166 -5.08 -1.34 20.39
CA ALA A 166 -6.37 -1.55 21.04
C ALA A 166 -7.05 -0.17 21.18
N THR A 167 -7.64 0.15 22.31
CA THR A 167 -8.19 1.49 22.62
C THR A 167 -7.15 2.61 22.44
N SER A 168 -5.88 2.28 22.57
CA SER A 168 -4.75 3.12 22.18
C SER A 168 -3.63 2.23 21.64
N SER A 169 -2.76 2.81 20.79
CA SER A 169 -1.58 2.10 20.31
C SER A 169 -0.38 2.36 21.21
N ARG A 170 0.35 1.29 21.52
CA ARG A 170 1.52 1.31 22.39
C ARG A 170 2.72 0.66 21.70
N LEU A 171 3.89 1.30 21.78
CA LEU A 171 5.16 0.72 21.34
C LEU A 171 5.62 -0.29 22.41
N GLU A 172 5.53 -1.56 22.09
CA GLU A 172 5.90 -2.66 23.01
C GLU A 172 7.38 -2.97 22.93
N GLN A 173 7.94 -2.94 21.72
CA GLN A 173 9.35 -3.13 21.48
C GLN A 173 9.83 -2.09 20.45
N PRO A 174 10.76 -1.20 20.85
CA PRO A 174 11.42 -0.29 19.91
C PRO A 174 12.22 -1.04 18.84
N LEU A 175 12.64 -0.32 17.78
CA LEU A 175 13.46 -0.88 16.70
C LEU A 175 14.64 -1.68 17.23
N THR A 176 14.68 -2.96 16.90
CA THR A 176 15.73 -3.89 17.28
C THR A 176 16.09 -4.82 16.13
N LYS A 177 17.34 -5.25 16.09
CA LYS A 177 17.82 -6.31 15.19
C LYS A 177 17.64 -7.72 15.76
N ASN A 178 17.29 -7.81 17.04
CA ASN A 178 17.13 -9.09 17.74
C ASN A 178 15.66 -9.54 17.69
N PRO A 179 15.33 -10.59 16.91
CA PRO A 179 13.96 -11.10 16.84
C PRO A 179 13.45 -11.67 18.16
N ASP A 180 14.31 -12.14 19.07
CA ASP A 180 13.88 -12.71 20.33
C ASP A 180 13.24 -11.67 21.25
N LEU A 181 13.67 -10.40 21.20
CA LEU A 181 13.04 -9.32 21.96
C LEU A 181 11.61 -9.03 21.44
N LEU A 182 11.38 -9.11 20.13
CA LEU A 182 10.05 -8.96 19.54
C LEU A 182 9.14 -10.13 19.88
N ILE A 183 9.69 -11.34 19.86
CA ILE A 183 8.98 -12.56 20.25
C ILE A 183 8.57 -12.50 21.71
N GLN A 184 9.50 -12.14 22.59
CA GLN A 184 9.22 -11.96 24.01
C GLN A 184 8.10 -10.92 24.23
N ALA A 185 8.17 -9.77 23.55
CA ALA A 185 7.14 -8.75 23.65
C ALA A 185 5.75 -9.27 23.21
N ILE A 186 5.65 -10.05 22.12
CA ILE A 186 4.40 -10.68 21.69
C ILE A 186 3.87 -11.71 22.71
N GLU A 187 4.75 -12.51 23.30
CA GLU A 187 4.36 -13.51 24.29
C GLU A 187 3.75 -12.88 25.54
N TYR A 188 4.25 -11.72 25.95
CA TYR A 188 3.78 -10.96 27.11
C TYR A 188 2.63 -9.99 26.83
N PHE A 189 2.07 -9.98 25.62
CA PHE A 189 0.89 -9.15 25.35
C PHE A 189 -0.25 -9.50 26.32
N PRO A 190 -0.93 -8.51 26.89
CA PRO A 190 -2.12 -8.74 27.70
C PRO A 190 -3.23 -9.41 26.87
N GLU A 191 -4.23 -9.96 27.54
CA GLU A 191 -5.42 -10.48 26.85
C GLU A 191 -6.08 -9.41 26.00
N PRO A 192 -6.60 -9.80 24.81
CA PRO A 192 -7.27 -8.88 23.88
C PRO A 192 -8.43 -8.17 24.58
N SER A 193 -8.49 -6.86 24.48
CA SER A 193 -9.53 -6.08 25.14
C SER A 193 -9.74 -4.71 24.50
N GLY A 194 -10.93 -4.18 24.70
CA GLY A 194 -11.29 -2.83 24.29
C GLY A 194 -11.64 -2.69 22.82
N ALA A 195 -11.69 -1.46 22.37
CA ALA A 195 -11.95 -1.04 21.01
C ALA A 195 -10.64 -0.95 20.20
N THR A 196 -10.70 -0.56 18.93
CA THR A 196 -9.54 -0.50 18.03
C THR A 196 -9.33 0.93 17.53
N ALA A 197 -8.19 1.54 17.88
CA ALA A 197 -7.69 2.80 17.34
C ALA A 197 -6.62 2.51 16.27
N LEU A 198 -7.01 1.88 15.16
CA LEU A 198 -6.08 1.37 14.13
C LEU A 198 -5.44 2.51 13.35
N LEU A 199 -6.23 3.49 12.89
CA LEU A 199 -5.75 4.62 12.09
C LEU A 199 -4.74 5.46 12.89
N ASP A 200 -5.03 5.73 14.16
CA ASP A 200 -4.09 6.42 15.06
C ASP A 200 -2.80 5.63 15.25
N GLY A 201 -2.91 4.30 15.34
CA GLY A 201 -1.76 3.40 15.43
C GLY A 201 -0.86 3.47 14.20
N ILE A 202 -1.47 3.49 13.01
CA ILE A 202 -0.75 3.61 11.74
C ILE A 202 -0.01 4.95 11.67
N ILE A 203 -0.65 6.06 12.06
CA ILE A 203 -0.01 7.39 12.09
C ILE A 203 1.19 7.38 13.05
N LYS A 204 1.03 6.85 14.27
CA LYS A 204 2.12 6.75 15.25
C LYS A 204 3.30 5.93 14.72
N ALA A 205 3.04 4.81 14.07
CA ALA A 205 4.09 3.98 13.47
C ALA A 205 4.79 4.69 12.30
N SER A 206 4.02 5.41 11.48
CA SER A 206 4.56 6.23 10.38
C SER A 206 5.48 7.33 10.90
N ASP A 207 5.03 8.07 11.91
CA ASP A 207 5.81 9.12 12.55
C ASP A 207 7.08 8.58 13.22
N TYR A 208 7.02 7.38 13.82
CA TYR A 208 8.17 6.74 14.42
C TYR A 208 9.22 6.34 13.39
N LEU A 209 8.80 5.93 12.17
CA LEU A 209 9.71 5.51 11.12
C LEU A 209 10.21 6.65 10.22
N LYS A 210 9.54 7.81 10.16
CA LYS A 210 9.77 8.85 9.14
C LYS A 210 11.21 9.33 8.99
N ASP A 211 11.94 9.39 10.11
CA ASP A 211 13.32 9.90 10.15
C ASP A 211 14.36 8.75 10.20
N VAL A 212 13.93 7.50 10.07
CA VAL A 212 14.81 6.33 10.09
C VAL A 212 15.26 5.99 8.67
N GLU A 213 16.57 5.92 8.44
CA GLU A 213 17.13 5.58 7.14
C GLU A 213 16.85 4.14 6.74
N GLY A 214 16.53 3.91 5.46
CA GLY A 214 16.22 2.61 4.87
C GLY A 214 14.80 2.52 4.33
N ARG A 215 14.42 1.33 3.87
CA ARG A 215 13.08 1.01 3.37
C ARG A 215 12.11 0.88 4.54
N ARG A 216 11.18 1.80 4.67
CA ARG A 216 10.22 1.86 5.77
C ARG A 216 8.97 1.06 5.44
N VAL A 217 8.60 0.16 6.34
CA VAL A 217 7.51 -0.78 6.14
C VAL A 217 6.66 -0.87 7.40
N ILE A 218 5.36 -0.83 7.21
CA ILE A 218 4.37 -1.11 8.25
C ILE A 218 3.67 -2.42 7.89
N VAL A 219 3.68 -3.38 8.80
CA VAL A 219 2.92 -4.63 8.66
C VAL A 219 1.80 -4.62 9.70
N ILE A 220 0.56 -4.70 9.23
CA ILE A 220 -0.62 -4.68 10.08
C ILE A 220 -1.19 -6.10 10.14
N VAL A 221 -1.43 -6.61 11.35
CA VAL A 221 -2.15 -7.87 11.59
C VAL A 221 -3.41 -7.51 12.38
N SER A 222 -4.57 -7.52 11.71
CA SER A 222 -5.84 -7.03 12.26
C SER A 222 -7.02 -7.52 11.42
N ASP A 223 -8.25 -7.48 11.95
CA ASP A 223 -9.48 -7.61 11.17
C ASP A 223 -9.76 -6.36 10.30
N GLY A 224 -9.00 -5.28 10.50
CA GLY A 224 -9.07 -4.02 9.76
C GLY A 224 -10.17 -3.08 10.23
N ASP A 225 -10.89 -3.43 11.29
CA ASP A 225 -11.95 -2.56 11.83
C ASP A 225 -11.34 -1.47 12.72
N ASP A 226 -11.65 -0.23 12.40
CA ASP A 226 -11.30 0.94 13.19
C ASP A 226 -12.55 1.48 13.87
N THR A 227 -12.53 1.60 15.20
CA THR A 227 -13.74 1.90 15.96
C THR A 227 -13.71 3.22 16.70
N ILE A 228 -12.52 3.70 17.05
CA ILE A 228 -12.38 4.85 17.94
C ILE A 228 -11.19 5.76 17.63
N SER A 229 -10.53 5.63 16.47
CA SER A 229 -9.48 6.57 16.11
C SER A 229 -10.02 7.99 15.99
N ASP A 230 -9.24 8.95 16.44
CA ASP A 230 -9.50 10.38 16.22
C ASP A 230 -9.15 10.79 14.78
N ALA A 231 -8.17 10.11 14.18
CA ALA A 231 -7.70 10.37 12.82
C ALA A 231 -8.68 9.85 11.76
N THR A 232 -8.79 10.60 10.67
CA THR A 232 -9.50 10.18 9.47
C THR A 232 -8.63 9.26 8.60
N PHE A 233 -9.27 8.51 7.70
CA PHE A 233 -8.56 7.67 6.73
C PHE A 233 -7.62 8.47 5.84
N GLU A 234 -8.06 9.64 5.35
CA GLU A 234 -7.28 10.53 4.49
C GLU A 234 -6.05 11.12 5.21
N GLU A 235 -6.18 11.43 6.50
CA GLU A 235 -5.04 11.86 7.33
C GLU A 235 -4.02 10.73 7.49
N THR A 236 -4.50 9.52 7.71
CA THR A 236 -3.66 8.32 7.83
C THR A 236 -2.88 8.07 6.54
N VAL A 237 -3.56 8.08 5.39
CA VAL A 237 -2.89 7.91 4.08
C VAL A 237 -1.82 8.97 3.87
N ARG A 238 -2.13 10.25 4.14
CA ARG A 238 -1.15 11.34 4.01
C ARG A 238 0.05 11.17 4.94
N ALA A 239 -0.17 10.71 6.17
CA ALA A 239 0.91 10.49 7.13
C ALA A 239 1.85 9.37 6.65
N VAL A 240 1.30 8.25 6.19
CA VAL A 240 2.06 7.11 5.65
C VAL A 240 2.87 7.52 4.42
N GLN A 241 2.24 8.23 3.47
CA GLN A 241 2.90 8.71 2.26
C GLN A 241 4.01 9.71 2.58
N LYS A 242 3.75 10.66 3.48
CA LYS A 242 4.75 11.65 3.93
C LYS A 242 5.96 10.98 4.60
N ALA A 243 5.72 9.90 5.35
CA ALA A 243 6.77 9.10 5.96
C ALA A 243 7.46 8.15 4.95
N ASN A 244 6.99 8.09 3.71
CA ASN A 244 7.44 7.14 2.67
C ASN A 244 7.46 5.69 3.17
N CYS A 245 6.37 5.27 3.83
CA CYS A 245 6.17 3.93 4.34
C CYS A 245 5.34 3.10 3.35
N GLN A 246 5.70 1.83 3.15
CA GLN A 246 4.87 0.84 2.48
C GLN A 246 4.03 0.09 3.52
N VAL A 247 2.75 -0.17 3.23
CA VAL A 247 1.84 -0.83 4.18
C VAL A 247 1.40 -2.19 3.65
N TYR A 248 1.75 -3.24 4.39
CA TYR A 248 1.28 -4.60 4.17
C TYR A 248 0.26 -4.96 5.25
N ILE A 249 -0.84 -5.60 4.85
CA ILE A 249 -1.93 -5.92 5.76
C ILE A 249 -2.24 -7.40 5.69
N VAL A 250 -2.20 -8.06 6.82
CA VAL A 250 -2.66 -9.44 7.00
C VAL A 250 -3.99 -9.38 7.74
N LYS A 251 -5.07 -9.52 6.96
CA LYS A 251 -6.44 -9.41 7.48
C LYS A 251 -6.89 -10.75 8.07
N THR A 252 -7.37 -10.74 9.30
CA THR A 252 -7.71 -11.95 10.05
C THR A 252 -9.20 -12.30 10.02
N THR A 253 -10.04 -11.42 9.49
CA THR A 253 -11.49 -11.60 9.39
C THR A 253 -11.91 -12.93 8.73
N ASP A 254 -11.24 -13.31 7.63
CA ASP A 254 -11.60 -14.52 6.90
C ASP A 254 -11.21 -15.79 7.69
N PHE A 255 -10.11 -15.74 8.44
CA PHE A 255 -9.73 -16.80 9.36
C PHE A 255 -10.76 -16.99 10.49
N GLU A 256 -11.19 -15.90 11.12
CA GLU A 256 -12.20 -15.94 12.18
C GLU A 256 -13.54 -16.48 11.66
N ASN A 257 -13.97 -16.02 10.49
CA ASN A 257 -15.18 -16.50 9.83
C ASN A 257 -15.07 -17.99 9.51
N PHE A 258 -13.93 -18.43 8.98
CA PHE A 258 -13.70 -19.84 8.66
C PHE A 258 -13.70 -20.71 9.92
N LYS A 259 -13.05 -20.26 11.01
CA LYS A 259 -13.09 -20.97 12.30
C LYS A 259 -14.50 -21.09 12.89
N ARG A 260 -15.32 -20.06 12.72
CA ARG A 260 -16.69 -20.03 13.25
C ARG A 260 -17.70 -20.79 12.40
N THR A 261 -17.57 -20.74 11.06
CA THR A 261 -18.61 -21.23 10.14
C THR A 261 -18.18 -22.39 9.25
N GLY A 262 -16.88 -22.67 9.15
CA GLY A 262 -16.29 -23.61 8.18
C GLY A 262 -16.32 -23.11 6.71
N GLN A 263 -16.71 -21.86 6.49
CA GLN A 263 -16.82 -21.27 5.14
C GLN A 263 -15.83 -20.09 5.00
N ARG A 264 -15.20 -19.98 3.83
CA ARG A 264 -14.26 -18.89 3.50
C ARG A 264 -14.94 -17.52 3.46
N SER A 265 -16.17 -17.48 2.97
CA SER A 265 -16.95 -16.26 2.84
C SER A 265 -18.13 -16.31 3.80
N GLY A 266 -18.10 -15.45 4.81
CA GLY A 266 -19.26 -15.16 5.63
C GLY A 266 -20.13 -14.05 5.00
N ASN A 267 -21.32 -13.82 5.54
CA ASN A 267 -22.11 -12.63 5.22
C ASN A 267 -21.38 -11.41 5.81
N ALA A 268 -20.49 -10.80 5.03
CA ALA A 268 -19.83 -9.57 5.42
C ALA A 268 -20.88 -8.46 5.60
N ASN A 269 -20.90 -7.82 6.74
CA ASN A 269 -21.74 -6.65 6.96
C ASN A 269 -21.11 -5.41 6.29
N ILE A 270 -21.88 -4.33 6.14
CA ILE A 270 -21.43 -3.08 5.49
C ILE A 270 -20.16 -2.52 6.13
N ARG A 271 -20.02 -2.66 7.45
CA ARG A 271 -18.87 -2.18 8.20
C ARG A 271 -17.60 -2.95 7.82
N GLN A 272 -17.67 -4.27 7.78
CA GLN A 272 -16.55 -5.13 7.35
C GLN A 272 -16.13 -4.84 5.91
N LEU A 273 -17.09 -4.66 5.00
CA LEU A 273 -16.79 -4.28 3.61
C LEU A 273 -16.14 -2.91 3.50
N SER A 274 -16.56 -1.95 4.33
CA SER A 274 -15.94 -0.62 4.37
C SER A 274 -14.51 -0.66 4.93
N ALA A 275 -14.28 -1.44 5.97
CA ALA A 275 -12.95 -1.69 6.53
C ALA A 275 -12.03 -2.32 5.48
N GLU A 276 -12.51 -3.35 4.78
CA GLU A 276 -11.76 -4.02 3.73
C GLU A 276 -11.36 -3.06 2.60
N ARG A 277 -12.28 -2.24 2.11
CA ARG A 277 -11.99 -1.24 1.06
C ARG A 277 -10.92 -0.25 1.52
N ARG A 278 -11.03 0.27 2.74
CA ARG A 278 -10.03 1.19 3.30
C ARG A 278 -8.64 0.56 3.39
N MET A 279 -8.57 -0.69 3.85
CA MET A 279 -7.30 -1.42 3.93
C MET A 279 -6.70 -1.70 2.55
N GLN A 280 -7.52 -2.10 1.57
CA GLN A 280 -7.08 -2.27 0.18
C GLN A 280 -6.57 -0.96 -0.42
N GLU A 281 -7.29 0.13 -0.20
CA GLU A 281 -6.93 1.46 -0.69
C GLU A 281 -5.63 1.96 -0.05
N LEU A 282 -5.46 1.81 1.26
CA LEU A 282 -4.23 2.17 1.96
C LEU A 282 -3.02 1.40 1.41
N ALA A 283 -3.12 0.07 1.27
CA ALA A 283 -2.06 -0.74 0.73
C ALA A 283 -1.71 -0.34 -0.72
N MET A 284 -2.71 -0.15 -1.57
CA MET A 284 -2.52 0.27 -2.97
C MET A 284 -1.85 1.65 -3.08
N GLN A 285 -2.27 2.63 -2.27
CA GLN A 285 -1.72 3.99 -2.30
C GLN A 285 -0.31 4.11 -1.71
N THR A 286 0.16 3.07 -1.03
CA THR A 286 1.49 3.04 -0.37
C THR A 286 2.44 2.00 -0.97
N GLY A 287 2.00 1.26 -1.99
CA GLY A 287 2.82 0.28 -2.71
C GLY A 287 3.02 -1.04 -1.94
N GLY A 288 2.10 -1.39 -1.05
CA GLY A 288 2.06 -2.68 -0.38
C GLY A 288 0.93 -3.58 -0.89
N ALA A 289 0.48 -4.52 -0.06
CA ALA A 289 -0.55 -5.50 -0.41
C ALA A 289 -1.40 -5.91 0.79
N VAL A 290 -2.60 -6.45 0.52
CA VAL A 290 -3.50 -7.05 1.52
C VAL A 290 -3.56 -8.55 1.31
N TYR A 291 -3.42 -9.30 2.39
CA TYR A 291 -3.53 -10.75 2.46
C TYR A 291 -4.68 -11.14 3.38
N SER A 292 -5.48 -12.12 2.98
CA SER A 292 -6.64 -12.59 3.75
C SER A 292 -6.58 -14.12 3.93
N PRO A 293 -5.68 -14.61 4.78
CA PRO A 293 -5.52 -16.05 5.03
C PRO A 293 -6.71 -16.62 5.80
N ILE A 294 -7.09 -17.86 5.47
CA ILE A 294 -8.15 -18.60 6.19
C ILE A 294 -7.61 -19.71 7.10
N ASP A 295 -6.36 -20.10 6.92
CA ASP A 295 -5.70 -21.15 7.69
C ASP A 295 -4.21 -20.82 7.94
N GLU A 296 -3.54 -21.66 8.72
CA GLU A 296 -2.11 -21.49 9.05
C GLU A 296 -1.21 -21.56 7.81
N LYS A 297 -1.58 -22.36 6.80
CA LYS A 297 -0.78 -22.51 5.58
C LYS A 297 -0.85 -21.24 4.71
N GLU A 298 -2.05 -20.66 4.60
CA GLU A 298 -2.24 -19.40 3.87
C GLU A 298 -1.57 -18.23 4.61
N LEU A 299 -1.60 -18.23 5.94
CA LEU A 299 -0.91 -17.22 6.73
C LEU A 299 0.61 -17.33 6.59
N ASP A 300 1.16 -18.55 6.67
CA ASP A 300 2.57 -18.78 6.42
C ASP A 300 2.98 -18.34 4.99
N ARG A 301 2.11 -18.56 3.99
CA ARG A 301 2.34 -18.06 2.62
C ARG A 301 2.34 -16.54 2.56
N SER A 302 1.37 -15.88 3.18
CA SER A 302 1.27 -14.42 3.21
C SER A 302 2.53 -13.79 3.81
N PHE A 303 3.00 -14.29 4.93
CA PHE A 303 4.25 -13.80 5.53
C PHE A 303 5.48 -14.15 4.71
N ASN A 304 5.48 -15.30 4.02
CA ASN A 304 6.55 -15.65 3.09
C ASN A 304 6.60 -14.68 1.90
N GLN A 305 5.45 -14.30 1.37
CA GLN A 305 5.36 -13.32 0.29
C GLN A 305 5.85 -11.95 0.74
N ILE A 306 5.37 -11.45 1.88
CA ILE A 306 5.86 -10.19 2.45
C ILE A 306 7.38 -10.25 2.67
N SER A 307 7.90 -11.33 3.26
CA SER A 307 9.33 -11.51 3.46
C SER A 307 10.11 -11.46 2.15
N ALA A 308 9.61 -12.12 1.11
CA ALA A 308 10.23 -12.14 -0.20
C ALA A 308 10.22 -10.74 -0.85
N GLU A 309 9.10 -10.01 -0.75
CA GLU A 309 8.99 -8.64 -1.25
C GLU A 309 9.97 -7.69 -0.54
N LEU A 310 10.14 -7.87 0.77
CA LEU A 310 11.04 -7.03 1.56
C LEU A 310 12.52 -7.31 1.29
N SER A 311 12.88 -8.57 1.00
CA SER A 311 14.27 -9.01 0.84
C SER A 311 14.74 -9.13 -0.61
N GLN A 312 13.83 -9.19 -1.58
CA GLN A 312 14.11 -9.58 -2.97
C GLN A 312 13.46 -8.61 -3.97
N THR A 313 13.63 -7.34 -3.74
CA THR A 313 13.13 -6.28 -4.62
C THR A 313 14.20 -5.90 -5.64
N TYR A 314 13.81 -5.79 -6.92
CA TYR A 314 14.63 -5.14 -7.94
C TYR A 314 14.39 -3.63 -7.89
N ILE A 315 15.39 -2.86 -8.21
CA ILE A 315 15.27 -1.44 -8.48
C ILE A 315 15.51 -1.25 -9.98
N LEU A 316 14.50 -0.74 -10.67
CA LEU A 316 14.60 -0.31 -12.06
C LEU A 316 14.85 1.19 -12.07
N ASN A 317 15.90 1.64 -12.72
CA ASN A 317 16.16 3.06 -12.93
C ASN A 317 15.78 3.45 -14.37
N TYR A 318 15.02 4.54 -14.52
CA TYR A 318 14.64 5.08 -15.82
C TYR A 318 14.76 6.60 -15.87
#